data_102eb6ea97d9aadfeff2e4fa20c196fa
#
_entry.id   102eb6ea97d9aadfeff2e4fa20c196fa
#
_cell.length_a   1.000
_cell.length_b   1.000
_cell.length_c   1.000
_cell.angle_alpha   90.00
_cell.angle_beta   90.00
_cell.angle_gamma   90.00
#
_symmetry.space_group_name_H-M   'P 1'
#
loop_
_entity.id
_entity.type
_entity.pdbx_description
1 polymer ?
#
loop_
_entity_poly.entity_id
_entity_poly.type
_entity_poly.pdbx_seq_one_letter_code
_entity_poly.pdbx_strand_id
1 'polypeptide(L)'
;ITGIDYDEEINTVVVRTKLKTNYEEKLKKKTLTSGCAQGTIFGDIMEEFEKIKLSKTAKIKASWLIKLLKEINTTPSLYLKARAIHGCVLCKKDKAQVYMEDVGRHNAVDKIAGYMYKKSIKPNDKIFYTTGRLTSEMIIKTVKMRIPILISRNGFTSWGVELAKKSNLTLIGR
;
A
#
# COMPACT_ATOMS: atom_id res chain seq x y z
N ILE A 1 16.67 -1.20 -8.60
CA ILE A 1 17.37 -1.93 -7.52
C ILE A 1 18.31 -2.93 -8.18
N THR A 2 19.58 -2.90 -7.79
CA THR A 2 20.63 -3.81 -8.28
C THR A 2 21.00 -4.88 -7.25
N GLY A 3 20.72 -4.65 -5.99
CA GLY A 3 20.94 -5.59 -4.90
C GLY A 3 20.21 -5.18 -3.63
N ILE A 4 19.96 -6.17 -2.79
CA ILE A 4 19.43 -5.98 -1.44
C ILE A 4 20.27 -6.90 -0.54
N ASP A 5 21.02 -6.32 0.37
CA ASP A 5 21.84 -7.03 1.35
C ASP A 5 21.21 -6.82 2.74
N TYR A 6 21.13 -7.89 3.50
CA TYR A 6 20.63 -7.85 4.87
C TYR A 6 21.73 -8.32 5.81
N ASP A 7 22.04 -7.49 6.78
CA ASP A 7 22.96 -7.78 7.85
C ASP A 7 22.15 -8.07 9.13
N GLU A 8 22.19 -9.32 9.55
CA GLU A 8 21.43 -9.80 10.73
C GLU A 8 22.03 -9.30 12.05
N GLU A 9 23.35 -9.09 12.12
CA GLU A 9 24.01 -8.69 13.38
C GLU A 9 23.62 -7.27 13.80
N ILE A 10 23.51 -6.36 12.83
CA ILE A 10 23.14 -4.97 13.07
C ILE A 10 21.72 -4.63 12.61
N ASN A 11 20.92 -5.65 12.20
CA ASN A 11 19.55 -5.48 11.70
C ASN A 11 19.42 -4.40 10.61
N THR A 12 20.38 -4.34 9.68
CA THR A 12 20.45 -3.31 8.65
C THR A 12 20.21 -3.89 7.26
N VAL A 13 19.38 -3.21 6.48
CA VAL A 13 19.15 -3.54 5.06
C VAL A 13 19.78 -2.48 4.18
N VAL A 14 20.66 -2.89 3.26
CA VAL A 14 21.27 -2.03 2.25
C VAL A 14 20.61 -2.29 0.90
N VAL A 15 19.96 -1.27 0.35
CA VAL A 15 19.35 -1.34 -0.99
C VAL A 15 20.23 -0.60 -1.98
N ARG A 16 20.77 -1.33 -2.97
CA ARG A 16 21.62 -0.76 -4.03
C ARG A 16 20.79 -0.39 -5.25
N THR A 17 21.09 0.76 -5.84
CA THR A 17 20.40 1.23 -7.05
C THR A 17 21.43 1.60 -8.13
N LYS A 18 21.03 1.53 -9.42
CA LYS A 18 21.88 1.94 -10.54
C LYS A 18 22.17 3.45 -10.56
N LEU A 19 21.23 4.24 -10.09
CA LEU A 19 21.30 5.70 -10.11
C LEU A 19 21.72 6.20 -8.73
N LYS A 20 22.63 7.19 -8.70
CA LYS A 20 22.88 7.98 -7.49
C LYS A 20 21.58 8.70 -7.12
N THR A 21 21.17 8.59 -5.88
CA THR A 21 19.97 9.26 -5.40
C THR A 21 20.35 10.61 -4.79
N ASN A 22 19.86 11.71 -5.37
CA ASN A 22 19.94 13.05 -4.77
C ASN A 22 18.91 13.19 -3.64
N TYR A 23 18.95 12.28 -2.65
CA TYR A 23 17.95 12.28 -1.59
C TYR A 23 18.02 13.55 -0.72
N GLU A 24 19.18 14.17 -0.59
CA GLU A 24 19.36 15.41 0.19
C GLU A 24 18.58 16.59 -0.41
N GLU A 25 18.61 16.77 -1.74
CA GLU A 25 17.80 17.78 -2.43
C GLU A 25 16.29 17.48 -2.33
N LYS A 26 15.93 16.19 -2.41
CA LYS A 26 14.55 15.74 -2.25
C LYS A 26 14.02 15.94 -0.84
N LEU A 27 14.88 15.81 0.18
CA LEU A 27 14.54 16.09 1.57
C LEU A 27 14.23 17.57 1.84
N LYS A 28 14.76 18.50 1.04
CA LYS A 28 14.46 19.93 1.17
C LYS A 28 13.04 20.29 0.70
N LYS A 29 12.42 19.50 -0.17
CA LYS A 29 11.05 19.70 -0.69
C LYS A 29 10.01 18.95 0.15
N LYS A 30 10.03 19.11 1.47
CA LYS A 30 9.08 18.43 2.36
C LYS A 30 7.74 19.16 2.38
N THR A 31 6.66 18.44 2.11
CA THR A 31 5.28 18.86 2.40
C THR A 31 4.76 18.07 3.60
N LEU A 32 4.29 18.77 4.61
CA LEU A 32 3.68 18.15 5.80
C LEU A 32 2.28 17.63 5.45
N THR A 33 2.02 16.37 5.72
CA THR A 33 0.67 15.79 5.62
C THR A 33 0.04 15.64 7.01
N SER A 34 -1.23 16.03 7.11
CA SER A 34 -2.02 15.86 8.31
C SER A 34 -2.27 14.39 8.60
N GLY A 35 -1.63 13.80 9.59
CA GLY A 35 -2.03 12.47 10.02
C GLY A 35 -1.01 11.62 10.78
N CYS A 36 0.26 11.85 10.59
CA CYS A 36 1.34 11.35 11.44
C CYS A 36 2.50 12.33 11.34
N ALA A 37 3.08 12.67 12.46
CA ALA A 37 4.03 13.77 12.66
C ALA A 37 5.37 13.69 11.89
N GLN A 38 5.52 12.82 10.91
CA GLN A 38 6.69 12.74 10.06
C GLN A 38 6.36 13.23 8.65
N GLY A 39 6.97 14.34 8.26
CA GLY A 39 6.81 14.91 6.92
C GLY A 39 7.21 13.91 5.84
N THR A 40 6.33 13.72 4.88
CA THR A 40 6.58 12.87 3.71
C THR A 40 7.10 13.72 2.56
N ILE A 41 8.07 13.22 1.80
CA ILE A 41 8.64 13.90 0.62
C ILE A 41 7.61 13.84 -0.50
N PHE A 42 6.91 14.94 -0.78
CA PHE A 42 5.73 14.92 -1.63
C PHE A 42 5.92 15.43 -3.05
N GLY A 43 6.83 16.37 -3.32
CA GLY A 43 6.93 16.99 -4.63
C GLY A 43 7.09 15.97 -5.77
N ASP A 44 8.18 15.25 -5.80
CA ASP A 44 8.48 14.25 -6.84
C ASP A 44 7.49 13.07 -6.82
N ILE A 45 7.00 12.71 -5.63
CA ILE A 45 6.04 11.61 -5.46
C ILE A 45 4.69 11.98 -6.08
N MET A 46 4.24 13.22 -5.94
CA MET A 46 3.00 13.70 -6.53
C MET A 46 3.09 13.84 -8.05
N GLU A 47 4.20 14.33 -8.58
CA GLU A 47 4.42 14.38 -10.03
C GLU A 47 4.39 12.99 -10.67
N GLU A 48 5.01 11.99 -10.03
CA GLU A 48 4.94 10.60 -10.48
C GLU A 48 3.53 10.02 -10.35
N PHE A 49 2.83 10.34 -9.26
CA PHE A 49 1.47 9.87 -9.01
C PHE A 49 0.50 10.36 -10.09
N GLU A 50 0.57 11.64 -10.50
CA GLU A 50 -0.33 12.23 -11.51
C GLU A 50 -0.19 11.57 -12.89
N LYS A 51 0.97 11.03 -13.19
CA LYS A 51 1.23 10.27 -14.43
C LYS A 51 0.62 8.87 -14.42
N ILE A 52 0.22 8.36 -13.25
CA ILE A 52 -0.33 7.02 -13.12
C ILE A 52 -1.84 7.05 -13.24
N LYS A 53 -2.38 6.38 -14.26
CA LYS A 53 -3.80 6.09 -14.39
C LYS A 53 -4.01 4.58 -14.35
N LEU A 54 -4.80 4.13 -13.39
CA LEU A 54 -5.15 2.72 -13.25
C LEU A 54 -6.23 2.33 -14.26
N SER A 55 -6.33 1.04 -14.56
CA SER A 55 -7.32 0.53 -15.49
C SER A 55 -8.75 0.73 -14.99
N LYS A 56 -9.59 1.35 -15.79
CA LYS A 56 -11.04 1.49 -15.51
C LYS A 56 -11.80 0.18 -15.68
N THR A 57 -11.19 -0.86 -16.24
CA THR A 57 -11.84 -2.15 -16.49
C THR A 57 -11.74 -3.11 -15.32
N ALA A 58 -10.99 -2.75 -14.27
CA ALA A 58 -10.88 -3.55 -13.06
C ALA A 58 -12.25 -3.63 -12.35
N LYS A 59 -12.70 -4.85 -12.09
CA LYS A 59 -14.00 -5.11 -11.47
C LYS A 59 -13.84 -6.03 -10.27
N ILE A 60 -14.68 -5.83 -9.27
CA ILE A 60 -14.85 -6.73 -8.13
C ILE A 60 -16.33 -7.15 -8.06
N LYS A 61 -16.59 -8.43 -7.85
CA LYS A 61 -17.95 -8.93 -7.59
C LYS A 61 -18.26 -8.81 -6.09
N ALA A 62 -19.48 -8.45 -5.75
CA ALA A 62 -19.91 -8.39 -4.35
C ALA A 62 -19.70 -9.73 -3.62
N SER A 63 -19.92 -10.86 -4.30
CA SER A 63 -19.64 -12.18 -3.76
C SER A 63 -18.17 -12.42 -3.42
N TRP A 64 -17.24 -11.85 -4.18
CA TRP A 64 -15.80 -11.92 -3.87
C TRP A 64 -15.48 -11.10 -2.63
N LEU A 65 -16.05 -9.90 -2.53
CA LEU A 65 -15.84 -9.03 -1.36
C LEU A 65 -16.29 -9.73 -0.08
N ILE A 66 -17.49 -10.34 -0.09
CA ILE A 66 -18.03 -11.07 1.08
C ILE A 66 -17.10 -12.22 1.47
N LYS A 67 -16.65 -13.02 0.50
CA LYS A 67 -15.73 -14.14 0.76
C LYS A 67 -14.40 -13.68 1.32
N LEU A 68 -13.78 -12.65 0.70
CA LEU A 68 -12.51 -12.07 1.15
C LEU A 68 -12.61 -11.56 2.58
N LEU A 69 -13.68 -10.81 2.91
CA LEU A 69 -13.87 -10.29 4.25
C LEU A 69 -14.06 -11.40 5.28
N LYS A 70 -14.78 -12.47 4.92
CA LYS A 70 -14.92 -13.65 5.77
C LYS A 70 -13.57 -14.33 5.99
N GLU A 71 -12.83 -14.63 4.93
CA GLU A 71 -11.51 -15.27 4.98
C GLU A 71 -10.53 -14.46 5.83
N ILE A 72 -10.38 -13.15 5.54
CA ILE A 72 -9.44 -12.26 6.26
C ILE A 72 -9.81 -12.15 7.74
N ASN A 73 -11.09 -12.10 8.09
CA ASN A 73 -11.54 -11.97 9.47
C ASN A 73 -11.44 -13.28 10.28
N THR A 74 -11.31 -14.43 9.61
CA THR A 74 -11.18 -15.75 10.26
C THR A 74 -9.77 -16.30 10.22
N THR A 75 -8.91 -15.79 9.33
CA THR A 75 -7.49 -16.20 9.25
C THR A 75 -6.77 -15.78 10.53
N PRO A 76 -6.13 -16.71 11.27
CA PRO A 76 -5.36 -16.36 12.45
C PRO A 76 -4.28 -15.33 12.12
N SER A 77 -4.24 -14.23 12.87
CA SER A 77 -3.31 -13.13 12.65
C SER A 77 -2.97 -12.42 13.95
N LEU A 78 -1.84 -11.74 13.99
CA LEU A 78 -1.46 -10.90 15.13
C LEU A 78 -2.45 -9.74 15.29
N TYR A 79 -2.95 -9.20 14.17
CA TYR A 79 -3.99 -8.18 14.20
C TYR A 79 -5.23 -8.64 14.97
N LEU A 80 -5.72 -9.86 14.73
CA LEU A 80 -6.89 -10.38 15.43
C LEU A 80 -6.62 -10.64 16.92
N LYS A 81 -5.40 -11.03 17.26
CA LYS A 81 -4.97 -11.29 18.66
C LYS A 81 -4.78 -10.00 19.46
N ALA A 82 -3.95 -9.09 18.95
CA ALA A 82 -3.51 -7.91 19.67
C ALA A 82 -4.36 -6.66 19.41
N ARG A 83 -5.00 -6.57 18.22
CA ARG A 83 -5.77 -5.40 17.72
C ARG A 83 -5.00 -4.07 17.72
N ALA A 84 -3.71 -4.10 18.06
CA ALA A 84 -2.83 -2.94 18.15
C ALA A 84 -1.87 -2.82 16.95
N ILE A 85 -2.01 -3.69 15.95
CA ILE A 85 -1.19 -3.69 14.76
C ILE A 85 -2.07 -3.59 13.50
N HIS A 86 -1.44 -3.38 12.34
CA HIS A 86 -2.12 -3.28 11.07
C HIS A 86 -1.85 -4.50 10.19
N GLY A 87 -2.89 -5.00 9.52
CA GLY A 87 -2.80 -6.05 8.52
C GLY A 87 -3.03 -5.50 7.12
N CYS A 88 -2.24 -5.99 6.18
CA CYS A 88 -2.41 -5.76 4.74
C CYS A 88 -2.44 -7.09 4.02
N VAL A 89 -3.35 -7.24 3.07
CA VAL A 89 -3.56 -8.48 2.33
C VAL A 89 -3.58 -8.21 0.83
N LEU A 90 -2.73 -8.93 0.10
CA LEU A 90 -2.81 -8.98 -1.35
C LEU A 90 -3.79 -10.08 -1.74
N CYS A 91 -4.78 -9.74 -2.53
CA CYS A 91 -5.85 -10.67 -2.94
C CYS A 91 -5.95 -10.76 -4.47
N LYS A 92 -6.49 -11.88 -4.93
CA LYS A 92 -6.88 -12.06 -6.33
C LYS A 92 -8.25 -12.71 -6.39
N LYS A 93 -9.21 -12.03 -7.06
CA LYS A 93 -10.61 -12.44 -7.05
C LYS A 93 -11.16 -12.55 -5.63
N ASP A 94 -11.58 -13.73 -5.21
CA ASP A 94 -12.16 -14.05 -3.91
C ASP A 94 -11.20 -14.76 -2.94
N LYS A 95 -9.88 -14.71 -3.20
CA LYS A 95 -8.85 -15.39 -2.40
C LYS A 95 -7.77 -14.44 -1.91
N ALA A 96 -7.44 -14.53 -0.64
CA ALA A 96 -6.25 -13.93 -0.06
C ALA A 96 -5.01 -14.71 -0.54
N GLN A 97 -3.97 -13.99 -0.96
CA GLN A 97 -2.72 -14.58 -1.45
C GLN A 97 -1.57 -14.38 -0.48
N VAL A 98 -1.45 -13.17 0.07
CA VAL A 98 -0.35 -12.80 0.95
C VAL A 98 -0.89 -11.91 2.06
N TYR A 99 -0.54 -12.25 3.29
CA TYR A 99 -0.88 -11.50 4.49
C TYR A 99 0.39 -10.95 5.13
N MET A 100 0.46 -9.64 5.35
CA MET A 100 1.60 -8.97 6.01
C MET A 100 1.08 -8.08 7.12
N GLU A 101 1.76 -8.08 8.24
CA GLU A 101 1.38 -7.32 9.42
C GLU A 101 2.54 -6.46 9.91
N ASP A 102 2.19 -5.31 10.50
CA ASP A 102 3.16 -4.40 11.13
C ASP A 102 2.44 -3.47 12.13
N VAL A 103 3.17 -2.94 13.10
CA VAL A 103 2.66 -1.90 14.01
C VAL A 103 2.28 -0.64 13.23
N GLY A 104 3.06 -0.29 12.22
CA GLY A 104 2.80 0.85 11.32
C GLY A 104 2.03 0.43 10.06
N ARG A 105 0.87 1.05 9.82
CA ARG A 105 0.08 0.76 8.58
C ARG A 105 0.88 0.96 7.30
N HIS A 106 1.78 1.94 7.27
CA HIS A 106 2.63 2.23 6.12
C HIS A 106 3.66 1.13 5.88
N ASN A 107 4.25 0.59 6.96
CA ASN A 107 5.19 -0.51 6.87
C ASN A 107 4.50 -1.79 6.37
N ALA A 108 3.27 -2.08 6.85
CA ALA A 108 2.51 -3.23 6.37
C ALA A 108 2.25 -3.17 4.86
N VAL A 109 1.95 -1.97 4.31
CA VAL A 109 1.83 -1.74 2.86
C VAL A 109 3.16 -1.98 2.15
N ASP A 110 4.26 -1.43 2.69
CA ASP A 110 5.58 -1.54 2.09
C ASP A 110 6.08 -2.98 2.05
N LYS A 111 5.73 -3.81 3.05
CA LYS A 111 5.98 -5.26 3.02
C LYS A 111 5.28 -5.94 1.84
N ILE A 112 4.02 -5.60 1.56
CA ILE A 112 3.29 -6.12 0.37
C ILE A 112 3.96 -5.63 -0.92
N ALA A 113 4.32 -4.34 -1.01
CA ALA A 113 5.01 -3.79 -2.18
C ALA A 113 6.35 -4.50 -2.43
N GLY A 114 7.16 -4.68 -1.39
CA GLY A 114 8.44 -5.41 -1.45
C GLY A 114 8.26 -6.87 -1.88
N TYR A 115 7.25 -7.55 -1.34
CA TYR A 115 6.92 -8.91 -1.73
C TYR A 115 6.53 -9.01 -3.21
N MET A 116 5.66 -8.11 -3.68
CA MET A 116 5.26 -8.06 -5.09
C MET A 116 6.45 -7.84 -6.00
N TYR A 117 7.34 -6.91 -5.63
CA TYR A 117 8.57 -6.64 -6.37
C TYR A 117 9.48 -7.88 -6.41
N LYS A 118 9.80 -8.47 -5.26
CA LYS A 118 10.68 -9.65 -5.14
C LYS A 118 10.15 -10.87 -5.92
N LYS A 119 8.82 -11.03 -5.99
CA LYS A 119 8.15 -12.15 -6.68
C LYS A 119 7.67 -11.80 -8.08
N SER A 120 7.99 -10.61 -8.60
CA SER A 120 7.57 -10.14 -9.93
C SER A 120 6.06 -10.28 -10.18
N ILE A 121 5.25 -9.97 -9.14
CA ILE A 121 3.79 -10.15 -9.20
C ILE A 121 3.16 -9.02 -10.02
N LYS A 122 2.39 -9.38 -11.06
CA LYS A 122 1.62 -8.43 -11.85
C LYS A 122 0.45 -7.86 -11.04
N PRO A 123 0.27 -6.52 -10.99
CA PRO A 123 -0.71 -5.88 -10.11
C PRO A 123 -2.12 -5.78 -10.69
N ASN A 124 -2.30 -5.86 -12.02
CA ASN A 124 -3.52 -5.45 -12.72
C ASN A 124 -4.78 -6.21 -12.32
N ASP A 125 -4.63 -7.44 -11.83
CA ASP A 125 -5.73 -8.32 -11.40
C ASP A 125 -5.81 -8.49 -9.88
N LYS A 126 -5.09 -7.63 -9.15
CA LYS A 126 -5.02 -7.70 -7.70
C LYS A 126 -6.02 -6.77 -7.02
N ILE A 127 -6.36 -7.16 -5.83
CA ILE A 127 -7.14 -6.38 -4.87
C ILE A 127 -6.24 -6.21 -3.64
N PHE A 128 -6.17 -5.02 -3.11
CA PHE A 128 -5.42 -4.73 -1.91
C PHE A 128 -6.36 -4.44 -0.75
N TYR A 129 -6.24 -5.18 0.33
CA TYR A 129 -7.00 -4.97 1.56
C TYR A 129 -6.08 -4.45 2.66
N THR A 130 -6.58 -3.52 3.47
CA THR A 130 -5.88 -3.02 4.66
C THR A 130 -6.82 -2.82 5.84
N THR A 131 -6.30 -3.00 7.05
CA THR A 131 -7.01 -2.62 8.28
C THR A 131 -6.80 -1.14 8.64
N GLY A 132 -5.92 -0.43 7.92
CA GLY A 132 -5.62 0.97 8.14
C GLY A 132 -6.64 1.91 7.51
N ARG A 133 -6.71 3.16 8.00
CA ARG A 133 -7.47 4.23 7.35
C ARG A 133 -6.90 4.53 5.97
N LEU A 134 -7.77 4.87 5.02
CA LEU A 134 -7.41 5.24 3.65
C LEU A 134 -7.09 6.74 3.57
N THR A 135 -5.89 7.10 4.02
CA THR A 135 -5.33 8.46 3.88
C THR A 135 -4.72 8.65 2.50
N SER A 136 -4.41 9.90 2.14
CA SER A 136 -3.71 10.24 0.89
C SER A 136 -2.46 9.37 0.63
N GLU A 137 -1.66 9.14 1.66
CA GLU A 137 -0.43 8.33 1.55
C GLU A 137 -0.73 6.87 1.20
N MET A 138 -1.79 6.28 1.81
CA MET A 138 -2.23 4.92 1.48
C MET A 138 -2.69 4.80 0.03
N ILE A 139 -3.39 5.84 -0.47
CA ILE A 139 -3.82 5.92 -1.86
C ILE A 139 -2.60 6.00 -2.78
N ILE A 140 -1.66 6.93 -2.51
CA ILE A 140 -0.45 7.12 -3.31
C ILE A 140 0.35 5.81 -3.39
N LYS A 141 0.59 5.14 -2.26
CA LYS A 141 1.30 3.86 -2.23
C LYS A 141 0.60 2.79 -3.06
N THR A 142 -0.73 2.65 -2.92
CA THR A 142 -1.51 1.67 -3.68
C THR A 142 -1.46 1.94 -5.19
N VAL A 143 -1.58 3.21 -5.59
CA VAL A 143 -1.48 3.63 -6.99
C VAL A 143 -0.08 3.37 -7.56
N LYS A 144 0.98 3.65 -6.78
CA LYS A 144 2.37 3.32 -7.17
C LYS A 144 2.59 1.80 -7.31
N MET A 145 1.92 0.97 -6.51
CA MET A 145 1.89 -0.47 -6.68
C MET A 145 1.08 -0.93 -7.90
N ARG A 146 0.38 -0.02 -8.60
CA ARG A 146 -0.47 -0.28 -9.77
C ARG A 146 -1.66 -1.21 -9.48
N ILE A 147 -2.09 -1.33 -8.23
CA ILE A 147 -3.26 -2.14 -7.85
C ILE A 147 -4.53 -1.31 -8.02
N PRO A 148 -5.52 -1.79 -8.79
CA PRO A 148 -6.68 -0.98 -9.18
C PRO A 148 -7.81 -0.93 -8.15
N ILE A 149 -7.79 -1.79 -7.14
CA ILE A 149 -8.86 -1.89 -6.12
C ILE A 149 -8.26 -1.92 -4.73
N LEU A 150 -8.69 -0.99 -3.87
CA LEU A 150 -8.27 -0.88 -2.48
C LEU A 150 -9.48 -0.98 -1.55
N ILE A 151 -9.39 -1.89 -0.60
CA ILE A 151 -10.43 -2.18 0.39
C ILE A 151 -9.92 -1.86 1.79
N SER A 152 -10.75 -1.24 2.63
CA SER A 152 -10.46 -1.06 4.05
C SER A 152 -11.67 -1.31 4.94
N ARG A 153 -11.40 -1.78 6.16
CA ARG A 153 -12.40 -1.80 7.25
C ARG A 153 -12.71 -0.42 7.80
N ASN A 154 -11.79 0.52 7.62
CA ASN A 154 -11.87 1.88 8.12
C ASN A 154 -12.32 2.86 7.04
N GLY A 155 -12.61 4.08 7.47
CA GLY A 155 -12.98 5.16 6.59
C GLY A 155 -11.79 5.73 5.80
N PHE A 156 -12.09 6.70 4.98
CA PHE A 156 -11.16 7.43 4.11
C PHE A 156 -11.23 8.93 4.37
N THR A 157 -10.13 9.61 4.07
CA THR A 157 -10.09 11.07 4.11
C THR A 157 -10.64 11.66 2.80
N SER A 158 -11.18 12.89 2.84
CA SER A 158 -11.65 13.60 1.63
C SER A 158 -10.56 13.66 0.56
N TRP A 159 -9.35 14.05 0.94
CA TRP A 159 -8.22 14.09 0.01
C TRP A 159 -7.82 12.72 -0.54
N GLY A 160 -7.93 11.66 0.27
CA GLY A 160 -7.75 10.28 -0.22
C GLY A 160 -8.75 9.94 -1.34
N VAL A 161 -10.02 10.32 -1.18
CA VAL A 161 -11.06 10.11 -2.20
C VAL A 161 -10.76 10.88 -3.48
N GLU A 162 -10.33 12.14 -3.38
CA GLU A 162 -9.95 12.96 -4.53
C GLU A 162 -8.79 12.34 -5.33
N LEU A 163 -7.73 11.91 -4.64
CA LEU A 163 -6.59 11.24 -5.27
C LEU A 163 -7.00 9.92 -5.94
N ALA A 164 -7.87 9.15 -5.30
CA ALA A 164 -8.37 7.90 -5.88
C ALA A 164 -9.16 8.16 -7.17
N LYS A 165 -10.03 9.17 -7.19
CA LYS A 165 -10.76 9.60 -8.40
C LYS A 165 -9.79 10.02 -9.51
N LYS A 166 -8.78 10.83 -9.19
CA LYS A 166 -7.75 11.28 -10.14
C LYS A 166 -6.98 10.12 -10.77
N SER A 167 -6.74 9.04 -10.05
CA SER A 167 -5.94 7.90 -10.51
C SER A 167 -6.76 6.71 -11.03
N ASN A 168 -8.10 6.79 -11.04
CA ASN A 168 -9.02 5.68 -11.31
C ASN A 168 -8.89 4.50 -10.32
N LEU A 169 -8.50 4.75 -9.08
CA LEU A 169 -8.47 3.74 -8.04
C LEU A 169 -9.89 3.51 -7.49
N THR A 170 -10.34 2.26 -7.50
CA THR A 170 -11.59 1.89 -6.84
C THR A 170 -11.37 1.77 -5.33
N LEU A 171 -12.12 2.56 -4.54
CA LEU A 171 -12.11 2.48 -3.08
C LEU A 171 -13.36 1.79 -2.56
N ILE A 172 -13.17 0.88 -1.61
CA ILE A 172 -14.24 0.25 -0.84
C ILE A 172 -13.89 0.38 0.64
N GLY A 173 -14.75 1.04 1.39
CA GLY A 173 -14.52 1.29 2.81
C GLY A 173 -15.83 1.66 3.52
N ARG A 174 -15.70 1.91 4.81
CA ARG A 174 -16.83 2.40 5.66
C ARG A 174 -16.95 3.89 5.58
#